data_4ec602cbb5120aeb09ce22a63b7ebc30
#
_entry.id   4ec602cbb5120aeb09ce22a63b7ebc30
#
_cell.length_a   1.000
_cell.length_b   1.000
_cell.length_c   1.000
_cell.angle_alpha   90.00
_cell.angle_beta   90.00
_cell.angle_gamma   90.00
#
_symmetry.space_group_name_H-M   'P 1'
#
loop_
_entity.id
_entity.type
_entity.pdbx_description
1 polymer ?
#
loop_
_entity_poly.entity_id
_entity_poly.type
_entity_poly.pdbx_seq_one_letter_code
_entity_poly.pdbx_strand_id
1 'polypeptide(L)'
;MLSKWLGGLALAAAVVFSAPALAAGEFTSEQKEQLGKFIHDYLISHPEVIKDSVEELDRREKAAETADREKTVSSEAAKLFRSPNQALVGNPDGDVTVVEFFDYNCGYCKQSLANITKLIENDPKLRVILKDFAILGPDSVEVAEVATAARLQLKGPKFWEFHKKLLGSRGHIGKAQAVAVAKELGADTDQLEKDIKNPATRATLAEVEALAEKLHFSGTPSWVIGQDAYVGGLTYPDMKAKVDNVRKCGKAEC
;
A
#
# COMPACT_ATOMS: atom_id res chain seq x y z
N MET A 1 -62.96 -17.27 -79.63
CA MET A 1 -63.64 -16.23 -78.83
C MET A 1 -62.64 -15.47 -77.98
N LEU A 2 -62.56 -14.19 -78.18
CA LEU A 2 -61.63 -13.27 -77.63
C LEU A 2 -61.91 -13.04 -76.15
N SER A 3 -60.88 -12.90 -75.28
CA SER A 3 -60.95 -12.04 -74.10
C SER A 3 -59.60 -11.49 -73.83
N LYS A 4 -59.43 -10.17 -73.93
CA LYS A 4 -58.28 -9.32 -73.64
C LYS A 4 -58.26 -9.06 -72.11
N TRP A 5 -57.12 -9.23 -71.51
CA TRP A 5 -56.86 -8.68 -70.19
C TRP A 5 -55.69 -7.69 -70.24
N LEU A 6 -55.98 -6.42 -69.93
CA LEU A 6 -55.05 -5.34 -69.81
C LEU A 6 -54.43 -5.43 -68.44
N GLY A 7 -53.10 -5.61 -68.37
CA GLY A 7 -52.33 -5.53 -67.13
C GLY A 7 -51.86 -4.11 -66.91
N GLY A 8 -52.40 -3.46 -65.86
CA GLY A 8 -51.90 -2.15 -65.40
C GLY A 8 -50.58 -2.24 -64.63
N LEU A 9 -49.56 -1.52 -65.11
CA LEU A 9 -48.30 -1.30 -64.40
C LEU A 9 -48.55 -0.27 -63.31
N ALA A 10 -48.49 -0.67 -62.05
CA ALA A 10 -48.41 0.26 -60.89
C ALA A 10 -46.98 0.62 -60.68
N LEU A 11 -46.62 1.87 -60.95
CA LEU A 11 -45.32 2.47 -60.59
C LEU A 11 -45.35 2.80 -59.13
N ALA A 12 -44.64 2.03 -58.25
CA ALA A 12 -44.41 2.35 -56.86
C ALA A 12 -43.23 3.33 -56.76
N ALA A 13 -43.54 4.60 -56.53
CA ALA A 13 -42.51 5.61 -56.21
C ALA A 13 -42.00 5.38 -54.80
N ALA A 14 -40.80 4.82 -54.71
CA ALA A 14 -40.08 4.75 -53.40
C ALA A 14 -39.54 6.14 -53.03
N VAL A 15 -40.20 6.78 -52.04
CA VAL A 15 -39.71 8.01 -51.42
C VAL A 15 -38.57 7.60 -50.49
N VAL A 16 -37.32 7.81 -50.91
CA VAL A 16 -36.15 7.63 -50.06
C VAL A 16 -36.10 8.84 -49.13
N PHE A 17 -36.52 8.65 -47.88
CA PHE A 17 -36.26 9.60 -46.82
C PHE A 17 -34.76 9.55 -46.49
N SER A 18 -33.98 10.43 -47.07
CA SER A 18 -32.60 10.67 -46.62
C SER A 18 -32.68 11.43 -45.28
N ALA A 19 -32.55 10.71 -44.18
CA ALA A 19 -32.33 11.35 -42.91
C ALA A 19 -30.99 12.11 -42.98
N PRO A 20 -30.94 13.42 -42.62
CA PRO A 20 -29.68 14.13 -42.57
C PRO A 20 -28.81 13.43 -41.52
N ALA A 21 -27.67 12.87 -41.94
CA ALA A 21 -26.63 12.50 -41.01
C ALA A 21 -26.23 13.80 -40.28
N LEU A 22 -26.53 13.87 -38.96
CA LEU A 22 -25.99 14.87 -38.08
C LEU A 22 -24.46 14.64 -38.04
N ALA A 23 -23.77 15.25 -39.01
CA ALA A 23 -22.34 15.44 -38.89
C ALA A 23 -22.13 16.23 -37.58
N ALA A 24 -21.39 15.68 -36.65
CA ALA A 24 -20.95 16.40 -35.44
C ALA A 24 -20.11 17.59 -35.92
N GLY A 25 -20.79 18.70 -36.24
CA GLY A 25 -20.16 19.94 -36.66
C GLY A 25 -19.37 20.51 -35.53
N GLU A 26 -18.18 20.99 -35.81
CA GLU A 26 -17.41 21.77 -34.84
C GLU A 26 -18.24 22.98 -34.41
N PHE A 27 -18.25 23.26 -33.08
CA PHE A 27 -18.91 24.47 -32.57
C PHE A 27 -18.35 25.72 -33.24
N THR A 28 -19.25 26.62 -33.68
CA THR A 28 -18.83 27.94 -34.19
C THR A 28 -18.13 28.75 -33.08
N SER A 29 -17.37 29.77 -33.44
CA SER A 29 -16.70 30.63 -32.46
C SER A 29 -17.68 31.27 -31.48
N GLU A 30 -18.84 31.69 -31.96
CA GLU A 30 -19.90 32.27 -31.14
C GLU A 30 -20.52 31.23 -30.18
N GLN A 31 -20.76 29.99 -30.62
CA GLN A 31 -21.22 28.91 -29.76
C GLN A 31 -20.19 28.53 -28.68
N LYS A 32 -18.90 28.54 -29.02
CA LYS A 32 -17.80 28.30 -28.03
C LYS A 32 -17.78 29.38 -26.97
N GLU A 33 -17.95 30.66 -27.36
CA GLU A 33 -17.99 31.78 -26.41
C GLU A 33 -19.21 31.72 -25.48
N GLN A 34 -20.40 31.47 -26.05
CA GLN A 34 -21.64 31.30 -25.26
C GLN A 34 -21.54 30.15 -24.29
N LEU A 35 -21.01 28.97 -24.73
CA LEU A 35 -20.78 27.80 -23.89
C LEU A 35 -19.77 28.09 -22.79
N GLY A 36 -18.67 28.76 -23.11
CA GLY A 36 -17.66 29.18 -22.13
C GLY A 36 -18.25 30.07 -21.03
N LYS A 37 -19.06 31.06 -21.42
CA LYS A 37 -19.78 31.92 -20.46
C LYS A 37 -20.76 31.13 -19.61
N PHE A 38 -21.56 30.25 -20.21
CA PHE A 38 -22.51 29.42 -19.50
C PHE A 38 -21.81 28.52 -18.45
N ILE A 39 -20.70 27.83 -18.85
CA ILE A 39 -19.92 26.99 -17.93
C ILE A 39 -19.35 27.83 -16.79
N HIS A 40 -18.76 28.99 -17.09
CA HIS A 40 -18.24 29.90 -16.07
C HIS A 40 -19.33 30.31 -15.08
N ASP A 41 -20.45 30.84 -15.56
CA ASP A 41 -21.54 31.33 -14.71
C ASP A 41 -22.16 30.17 -13.89
N TYR A 42 -22.27 28.99 -14.47
CA TYR A 42 -22.75 27.77 -13.78
C TYR A 42 -21.81 27.39 -12.65
N LEU A 43 -20.49 27.28 -12.90
CA LEU A 43 -19.52 26.90 -11.87
C LEU A 43 -19.38 27.95 -10.76
N ILE A 44 -19.53 29.25 -11.08
CA ILE A 44 -19.55 30.29 -10.05
C ILE A 44 -20.83 30.26 -9.21
N SER A 45 -21.98 29.90 -9.82
CA SER A 45 -23.24 29.76 -9.12
C SER A 45 -23.35 28.46 -8.31
N HIS A 46 -22.59 27.41 -8.72
CA HIS A 46 -22.59 26.08 -8.13
C HIS A 46 -21.15 25.59 -7.85
N PRO A 47 -20.41 26.27 -6.96
CA PRO A 47 -19.02 25.92 -6.67
C PRO A 47 -18.84 24.52 -6.06
N GLU A 48 -19.91 23.99 -5.44
CA GLU A 48 -19.97 22.62 -4.92
C GLU A 48 -19.68 21.56 -5.99
N VAL A 49 -20.01 21.80 -7.26
CA VAL A 49 -19.75 20.87 -8.37
C VAL A 49 -18.24 20.57 -8.52
N ILE A 50 -17.40 21.57 -8.34
CA ILE A 50 -15.95 21.39 -8.38
C ILE A 50 -15.50 20.53 -7.18
N LYS A 51 -16.01 20.86 -5.97
CA LYS A 51 -15.72 20.09 -4.75
C LYS A 51 -16.13 18.63 -4.91
N ASP A 52 -17.38 18.39 -5.32
CA ASP A 52 -17.93 17.04 -5.51
C ASP A 52 -17.11 16.25 -6.58
N SER A 53 -16.67 16.94 -7.64
CA SER A 53 -15.84 16.34 -8.68
C SER A 53 -14.46 15.91 -8.16
N VAL A 54 -13.83 16.73 -7.31
CA VAL A 54 -12.55 16.41 -6.68
C VAL A 54 -12.73 15.25 -5.69
N GLU A 55 -13.76 15.27 -4.85
CA GLU A 55 -14.05 14.20 -3.91
C GLU A 55 -14.31 12.86 -4.63
N GLU A 56 -15.03 12.88 -5.75
CA GLU A 56 -15.26 11.68 -6.58
C GLU A 56 -13.98 11.17 -7.25
N LEU A 57 -13.12 12.09 -7.72
CA LEU A 57 -11.80 11.71 -8.27
C LEU A 57 -10.95 11.02 -7.20
N ASP A 58 -10.82 11.66 -6.02
CA ASP A 58 -10.09 11.09 -4.87
C ASP A 58 -10.63 9.71 -4.47
N ARG A 59 -11.96 9.55 -4.48
CA ARG A 59 -12.60 8.27 -4.18
C ARG A 59 -12.23 7.18 -5.19
N ARG A 60 -12.21 7.53 -6.49
CA ARG A 60 -11.84 6.59 -7.56
C ARG A 60 -10.36 6.22 -7.48
N GLU A 61 -9.49 7.19 -7.26
CA GLU A 61 -8.04 6.97 -7.13
C GLU A 61 -7.73 6.06 -5.93
N LYS A 62 -8.32 6.34 -4.75
CA LYS A 62 -8.18 5.48 -3.57
C LYS A 62 -8.69 4.06 -3.78
N ALA A 63 -9.83 3.92 -4.47
CA ALA A 63 -10.37 2.58 -4.78
C ALA A 63 -9.46 1.81 -5.75
N ALA A 64 -8.93 2.47 -6.77
CA ALA A 64 -7.98 1.88 -7.71
C ALA A 64 -6.66 1.49 -7.02
N GLU A 65 -6.11 2.37 -6.18
CA GLU A 65 -4.90 2.11 -5.41
C GLU A 65 -5.09 0.92 -4.43
N THR A 66 -6.23 0.86 -3.74
CA THR A 66 -6.56 -0.26 -2.85
C THR A 66 -6.61 -1.58 -3.62
N ALA A 67 -7.29 -1.61 -4.77
CA ALA A 67 -7.38 -2.81 -5.59
C ALA A 67 -6.00 -3.25 -6.13
N ASP A 68 -5.14 -2.30 -6.48
CA ASP A 68 -3.77 -2.60 -6.94
C ASP A 68 -2.90 -3.14 -5.80
N ARG A 69 -3.01 -2.58 -4.60
CA ARG A 69 -2.35 -3.09 -3.39
C ARG A 69 -2.79 -4.52 -3.05
N GLU A 70 -4.08 -4.83 -3.06
CA GLU A 70 -4.59 -6.20 -2.82
C GLU A 70 -4.01 -7.20 -3.84
N LYS A 71 -3.97 -6.83 -5.12
CA LYS A 71 -3.35 -7.62 -6.17
C LYS A 71 -1.85 -7.83 -5.93
N THR A 72 -1.15 -6.76 -5.51
CA THR A 72 0.27 -6.80 -5.20
C THR A 72 0.55 -7.68 -3.98
N VAL A 73 -0.23 -7.56 -2.90
CA VAL A 73 -0.11 -8.44 -1.73
C VAL A 73 -0.24 -9.91 -2.12
N SER A 74 -1.20 -10.23 -2.99
CA SER A 74 -1.40 -11.60 -3.46
C SER A 74 -0.23 -12.10 -4.32
N SER A 75 0.26 -11.30 -5.26
CA SER A 75 1.35 -11.66 -6.17
C SER A 75 2.71 -11.76 -5.48
N GLU A 76 2.98 -10.92 -4.48
CA GLU A 76 4.23 -10.87 -3.71
C GLU A 76 4.13 -11.63 -2.37
N ALA A 77 3.10 -12.43 -2.16
CA ALA A 77 2.84 -13.13 -0.88
C ALA A 77 4.04 -13.95 -0.37
N ALA A 78 4.83 -14.54 -1.27
CA ALA A 78 6.02 -15.29 -0.89
C ALA A 78 7.08 -14.40 -0.23
N LYS A 79 7.34 -13.20 -0.78
CA LYS A 79 8.30 -12.24 -0.22
C LYS A 79 7.73 -11.50 0.99
N LEU A 80 6.44 -11.21 0.99
CA LEU A 80 5.78 -10.54 2.11
C LEU A 80 5.75 -11.42 3.36
N PHE A 81 5.35 -12.69 3.19
CA PHE A 81 5.01 -13.53 4.34
C PHE A 81 5.99 -14.67 4.60
N ARG A 82 6.85 -15.05 3.64
CA ARG A 82 7.70 -16.25 3.72
C ARG A 82 9.16 -16.02 3.31
N SER A 83 9.59 -14.78 3.14
CA SER A 83 10.99 -14.50 2.87
C SER A 83 11.88 -15.03 4.01
N PRO A 84 12.98 -15.75 3.74
CA PRO A 84 13.95 -16.15 4.75
C PRO A 84 14.69 -14.93 5.32
N ASN A 85 14.61 -13.80 4.64
CA ASN A 85 15.34 -12.57 4.94
C ASN A 85 14.54 -11.59 5.81
N GLN A 86 13.58 -12.05 6.60
CA GLN A 86 12.73 -11.20 7.44
C GLN A 86 12.91 -11.48 8.92
N ALA A 87 12.64 -10.49 9.76
CA ALA A 87 12.51 -10.69 11.18
C ALA A 87 11.09 -11.12 11.52
N LEU A 88 10.97 -12.16 12.33
CA LEU A 88 9.70 -12.71 12.77
C LEU A 88 9.62 -12.59 14.29
N VAL A 89 8.51 -12.02 14.77
CA VAL A 89 8.21 -11.86 16.19
C VAL A 89 6.77 -12.32 16.46
N GLY A 90 6.42 -12.54 17.73
CA GLY A 90 5.17 -13.17 18.10
C GLY A 90 5.21 -14.69 17.86
N ASN A 91 4.10 -15.26 17.43
CA ASN A 91 3.99 -16.71 17.21
C ASN A 91 4.39 -17.08 15.76
N PRO A 92 5.44 -17.89 15.54
CA PRO A 92 5.82 -18.34 14.19
C PRO A 92 4.71 -19.10 13.46
N ASP A 93 3.87 -19.81 14.20
CA ASP A 93 2.76 -20.61 13.69
C ASP A 93 1.41 -19.88 13.82
N GLY A 94 1.43 -18.58 13.97
CA GLY A 94 0.25 -17.74 14.12
C GLY A 94 -0.68 -17.81 12.91
N ASP A 95 -1.99 -17.77 13.18
CA ASP A 95 -3.05 -17.89 12.18
C ASP A 95 -3.26 -16.60 11.35
N VAL A 96 -2.90 -15.45 11.90
CA VAL A 96 -2.89 -14.15 11.19
C VAL A 96 -1.50 -13.58 11.20
N THR A 97 -1.11 -13.04 10.05
CA THR A 97 0.18 -12.34 9.90
C THR A 97 -0.04 -10.85 9.70
N VAL A 98 0.63 -10.06 10.50
CA VAL A 98 0.80 -8.61 10.34
C VAL A 98 2.22 -8.36 9.86
N VAL A 99 2.37 -7.60 8.79
CA VAL A 99 3.69 -7.14 8.29
C VAL A 99 3.80 -5.64 8.56
N GLU A 100 4.86 -5.24 9.23
CA GLU A 100 5.20 -3.84 9.46
C GLU A 100 6.40 -3.44 8.60
N PHE A 101 6.23 -2.40 7.80
CA PHE A 101 7.32 -1.68 7.14
C PHE A 101 7.63 -0.44 7.97
N PHE A 102 8.83 -0.37 8.53
CA PHE A 102 9.18 0.63 9.52
C PHE A 102 10.59 1.19 9.31
N ASP A 103 10.85 2.34 9.93
CA ASP A 103 12.18 2.95 10.01
C ASP A 103 12.49 3.25 11.49
N TYR A 104 13.67 2.89 11.96
CA TYR A 104 14.07 3.07 13.34
C TYR A 104 14.13 4.55 13.78
N ASN A 105 14.26 5.49 12.85
CA ASN A 105 14.24 6.92 13.10
C ASN A 105 12.88 7.58 12.90
N CYS A 106 11.87 6.81 12.49
CA CYS A 106 10.53 7.33 12.28
C CYS A 106 9.78 7.55 13.60
N GLY A 107 9.37 8.80 13.85
CA GLY A 107 8.62 9.16 15.07
C GLY A 107 7.29 8.43 15.20
N TYR A 108 6.58 8.22 14.09
CA TYR A 108 5.31 7.47 14.08
C TYR A 108 5.52 5.97 14.31
N CYS A 109 6.63 5.37 13.84
CA CYS A 109 6.99 3.99 14.17
C CYS A 109 7.27 3.83 15.66
N LYS A 110 7.99 4.80 16.27
CA LYS A 110 8.22 4.83 17.71
C LYS A 110 6.91 4.89 18.51
N GLN A 111 5.93 5.65 18.05
CA GLN A 111 4.60 5.71 18.66
C GLN A 111 3.82 4.40 18.46
N SER A 112 3.94 3.77 17.29
CA SER A 112 3.27 2.50 16.98
C SER A 112 3.83 1.31 17.77
N LEU A 113 5.06 1.39 18.29
CA LEU A 113 5.70 0.31 19.05
C LEU A 113 4.84 -0.19 20.22
N ALA A 114 4.21 0.73 20.96
CA ALA A 114 3.35 0.36 22.07
C ALA A 114 2.10 -0.41 21.61
N ASN A 115 1.55 -0.05 20.46
CA ASN A 115 0.36 -0.68 19.90
C ASN A 115 0.65 -2.10 19.41
N ILE A 116 1.74 -2.29 18.64
CA ILE A 116 2.13 -3.62 18.15
C ILE A 116 2.61 -4.53 19.28
N THR A 117 3.31 -3.98 20.29
CA THR A 117 3.71 -4.73 21.50
C THR A 117 2.47 -5.27 22.21
N LYS A 118 1.50 -4.39 22.48
CA LYS A 118 0.24 -4.79 23.13
C LYS A 118 -0.54 -5.82 22.29
N LEU A 119 -0.50 -5.70 20.96
CA LEU A 119 -1.16 -6.66 20.09
C LEU A 119 -0.53 -8.05 20.20
N ILE A 120 0.81 -8.15 20.17
CA ILE A 120 1.54 -9.40 20.33
C ILE A 120 1.28 -10.03 21.71
N GLU A 121 1.28 -9.23 22.79
CA GLU A 121 1.07 -9.69 24.17
C GLU A 121 -0.34 -10.23 24.40
N ASN A 122 -1.35 -9.66 23.75
CA ASN A 122 -2.75 -10.05 23.94
C ASN A 122 -3.25 -11.07 22.90
N ASP A 123 -2.43 -11.44 21.93
CA ASP A 123 -2.80 -12.38 20.86
C ASP A 123 -1.71 -13.45 20.65
N PRO A 124 -1.78 -14.58 21.36
CA PRO A 124 -0.78 -15.64 21.25
C PRO A 124 -0.81 -16.38 19.89
N LYS A 125 -1.79 -16.10 19.04
CA LYS A 125 -1.89 -16.63 17.69
C LYS A 125 -1.47 -15.63 16.61
N LEU A 126 -0.92 -14.49 16.99
CA LEU A 126 -0.46 -13.48 16.05
C LEU A 126 0.99 -13.74 15.63
N ARG A 127 1.21 -13.73 14.34
CA ARG A 127 2.53 -13.70 13.71
C ARG A 127 2.82 -12.28 13.23
N VAL A 128 3.98 -11.74 13.55
CA VAL A 128 4.39 -10.40 13.08
C VAL A 128 5.70 -10.50 12.31
N ILE A 129 5.75 -9.85 11.17
CA ILE A 129 6.93 -9.75 10.32
C ILE A 129 7.36 -8.29 10.28
N LEU A 130 8.63 -8.06 10.59
CA LEU A 130 9.24 -6.74 10.57
C LEU A 130 10.08 -6.58 9.30
N LYS A 131 9.85 -5.50 8.55
CA LYS A 131 10.54 -5.14 7.30
C LYS A 131 11.20 -3.78 7.47
N ASP A 132 12.52 -3.75 7.46
CA ASP A 132 13.31 -2.52 7.60
C ASP A 132 13.19 -1.65 6.34
N PHE A 133 12.28 -0.70 6.33
CA PHE A 133 12.06 0.26 5.25
C PHE A 133 12.70 1.60 5.60
N ALA A 134 14.02 1.69 5.42
CA ALA A 134 14.85 2.79 5.85
C ALA A 134 14.82 3.95 4.84
N ILE A 135 13.91 4.91 5.03
CA ILE A 135 13.65 6.02 4.11
C ILE A 135 14.02 7.40 4.65
N LEU A 136 14.46 7.49 5.92
CA LEU A 136 14.71 8.77 6.59
C LEU A 136 16.19 9.18 6.58
N GLY A 137 16.94 8.71 5.58
CA GLY A 137 18.31 9.13 5.33
C GLY A 137 19.37 8.09 5.68
N PRO A 138 20.66 8.47 5.56
CA PRO A 138 21.79 7.53 5.65
C PRO A 138 21.85 6.79 6.99
N ASP A 139 21.63 7.47 8.11
CA ASP A 139 21.67 6.84 9.44
C ASP A 139 20.58 5.74 9.56
N SER A 140 19.39 5.95 8.98
CA SER A 140 18.34 4.94 8.96
C SER A 140 18.77 3.69 8.18
N VAL A 141 19.45 3.88 7.04
CA VAL A 141 20.00 2.77 6.25
C VAL A 141 21.06 2.02 7.06
N GLU A 142 21.99 2.72 7.71
CA GLU A 142 23.02 2.09 8.54
C GLU A 142 22.43 1.30 9.71
N VAL A 143 21.41 1.83 10.39
CA VAL A 143 20.71 1.12 11.46
C VAL A 143 19.99 -0.12 10.94
N ALA A 144 19.34 -0.03 9.77
CA ALA A 144 18.68 -1.16 9.13
C ALA A 144 19.68 -2.25 8.69
N GLU A 145 20.87 -1.88 8.20
CA GLU A 145 21.96 -2.82 7.91
C GLU A 145 22.41 -3.57 9.19
N VAL A 146 22.57 -2.84 10.31
CA VAL A 146 22.89 -3.45 11.60
C VAL A 146 21.79 -4.39 12.06
N ALA A 147 20.52 -3.98 11.98
CA ALA A 147 19.38 -4.79 12.40
C ALA A 147 19.25 -6.07 11.55
N THR A 148 19.40 -5.94 10.23
CA THR A 148 19.41 -7.08 9.31
C THR A 148 20.53 -8.08 9.63
N ALA A 149 21.72 -7.60 9.96
CA ALA A 149 22.85 -8.44 10.38
C ALA A 149 22.62 -9.04 11.78
N ALA A 150 22.18 -8.24 12.75
CA ALA A 150 21.93 -8.68 14.12
C ALA A 150 20.89 -9.81 14.17
N ARG A 151 19.89 -9.81 13.29
CA ARG A 151 18.90 -10.86 13.12
C ARG A 151 19.53 -12.25 12.87
N LEU A 152 20.73 -12.33 12.31
CA LEU A 152 21.40 -13.61 12.08
C LEU A 152 21.84 -14.26 13.40
N GLN A 153 22.16 -13.45 14.41
CA GLN A 153 22.64 -13.89 15.71
C GLN A 153 21.55 -13.84 16.81
N LEU A 154 20.74 -12.77 16.81
CA LEU A 154 19.64 -12.58 17.75
C LEU A 154 18.36 -13.18 17.15
N LYS A 155 17.85 -14.25 17.78
CA LYS A 155 16.63 -14.94 17.28
C LYS A 155 15.47 -14.76 18.24
N GLY A 156 14.24 -14.76 17.66
CA GLY A 156 12.99 -14.76 18.42
C GLY A 156 12.92 -13.64 19.47
N PRO A 157 12.76 -13.97 20.77
CA PRO A 157 12.61 -12.96 21.82
C PRO A 157 13.79 -12.01 21.94
N LYS A 158 15.02 -12.44 21.65
CA LYS A 158 16.21 -11.57 21.70
C LYS A 158 16.19 -10.51 20.60
N PHE A 159 15.76 -10.89 19.38
CA PHE A 159 15.60 -9.91 18.31
C PHE A 159 14.45 -8.95 18.58
N TRP A 160 13.36 -9.43 19.16
CA TRP A 160 12.26 -8.56 19.58
C TRP A 160 12.70 -7.54 20.64
N GLU A 161 13.54 -7.96 21.59
CA GLU A 161 14.12 -7.04 22.59
C GLU A 161 15.05 -6.01 21.94
N PHE A 162 15.88 -6.43 20.99
CA PHE A 162 16.73 -5.55 20.20
C PHE A 162 15.88 -4.49 19.46
N HIS A 163 14.84 -4.93 18.77
CA HIS A 163 13.93 -4.06 18.05
C HIS A 163 13.26 -3.03 18.98
N LYS A 164 12.72 -3.49 20.10
CA LYS A 164 12.08 -2.61 21.10
C LYS A 164 13.06 -1.57 21.66
N LYS A 165 14.29 -1.95 21.99
CA LYS A 165 15.31 -1.04 22.50
C LYS A 165 15.68 0.04 21.48
N LEU A 166 15.86 -0.33 20.23
CA LEU A 166 16.19 0.64 19.18
C LEU A 166 15.02 1.56 18.88
N LEU A 167 13.86 1.00 18.57
CA LEU A 167 12.70 1.80 18.19
C LEU A 167 12.17 2.65 19.36
N GLY A 168 12.31 2.16 20.59
CA GLY A 168 11.99 2.90 21.82
C GLY A 168 13.02 3.96 22.23
N SER A 169 14.15 4.07 21.54
CA SER A 169 15.19 5.05 21.84
C SER A 169 14.69 6.48 21.61
N ARG A 170 15.13 7.41 22.45
CA ARG A 170 14.84 8.84 22.28
C ARG A 170 15.76 9.44 21.21
N GLY A 171 15.20 10.35 20.44
CA GLY A 171 15.94 11.08 19.42
C GLY A 171 16.31 10.24 18.21
N HIS A 172 17.27 10.73 17.45
CA HIS A 172 17.80 10.09 16.26
C HIS A 172 18.87 9.07 16.65
N ILE A 173 18.90 7.91 15.97
CA ILE A 173 19.86 6.83 16.24
C ILE A 173 20.66 6.53 14.98
N GLY A 174 21.92 6.14 15.18
CA GLY A 174 22.84 5.74 14.11
C GLY A 174 23.46 4.37 14.37
N LYS A 175 24.35 3.95 13.47
CA LYS A 175 25.04 2.66 13.51
C LYS A 175 25.64 2.30 14.86
N ALA A 176 26.36 3.25 15.50
CA ALA A 176 27.06 2.99 16.76
C ALA A 176 26.11 2.56 17.89
N GLN A 177 24.93 3.19 17.98
CA GLN A 177 23.92 2.84 18.98
C GLN A 177 23.31 1.46 18.67
N ALA A 178 23.03 1.15 17.40
CA ALA A 178 22.49 -0.14 17.01
C ALA A 178 23.47 -1.28 17.32
N VAL A 179 24.76 -1.09 17.02
CA VAL A 179 25.83 -2.04 17.39
C VAL A 179 25.95 -2.23 18.90
N ALA A 180 25.85 -1.13 19.67
CA ALA A 180 25.91 -1.20 21.12
C ALA A 180 24.75 -2.02 21.71
N VAL A 181 23.52 -1.82 21.20
CA VAL A 181 22.35 -2.61 21.64
C VAL A 181 22.48 -4.08 21.22
N ALA A 182 22.99 -4.38 20.01
CA ALA A 182 23.23 -5.76 19.59
C ALA A 182 24.23 -6.46 20.52
N LYS A 183 25.34 -5.78 20.87
CA LYS A 183 26.35 -6.27 21.80
C LYS A 183 25.77 -6.52 23.20
N GLU A 184 24.97 -5.59 23.72
CA GLU A 184 24.29 -5.73 25.02
C GLU A 184 23.44 -7.01 25.09
N LEU A 185 22.81 -7.39 23.98
CA LEU A 185 21.98 -8.59 23.87
C LEU A 185 22.77 -9.85 23.51
N GLY A 186 24.09 -9.76 23.44
CA GLY A 186 25.00 -10.89 23.27
C GLY A 186 25.39 -11.20 21.84
N ALA A 187 25.24 -10.27 20.89
CA ALA A 187 25.80 -10.43 19.57
C ALA A 187 27.33 -10.32 19.58
N ASP A 188 28.00 -11.18 18.81
CA ASP A 188 29.41 -11.04 18.49
C ASP A 188 29.62 -9.86 17.55
N THR A 189 30.36 -8.85 18.01
CA THR A 189 30.55 -7.61 17.26
C THR A 189 31.43 -7.77 16.03
N ASP A 190 32.41 -8.67 16.05
CA ASP A 190 33.31 -8.92 14.93
C ASP A 190 32.57 -9.66 13.80
N GLN A 191 31.71 -10.62 14.18
CA GLN A 191 30.85 -11.28 13.22
C GLN A 191 29.77 -10.32 12.71
N LEU A 192 29.19 -9.46 13.56
CA LEU A 192 28.19 -8.46 13.17
C LEU A 192 28.74 -7.50 12.12
N GLU A 193 29.96 -7.01 12.27
CA GLU A 193 30.62 -6.14 11.28
C GLU A 193 30.85 -6.85 9.92
N LYS A 194 31.12 -8.15 9.93
CA LYS A 194 31.19 -8.96 8.69
C LYS A 194 29.82 -9.11 8.04
N ASP A 195 28.81 -9.40 8.84
CA ASP A 195 27.45 -9.61 8.37
C ASP A 195 26.82 -8.31 7.81
N ILE A 196 27.12 -7.14 8.40
CA ILE A 196 26.72 -5.82 7.88
C ILE A 196 27.28 -5.61 6.47
N LYS A 197 28.54 -6.00 6.23
CA LYS A 197 29.21 -5.84 4.94
C LYS A 197 28.82 -6.92 3.91
N ASN A 198 28.08 -7.94 4.32
CA ASN A 198 27.67 -9.02 3.46
C ASN A 198 26.67 -8.50 2.40
N PRO A 199 26.90 -8.81 1.11
CA PRO A 199 25.96 -8.45 0.04
C PRO A 199 24.52 -8.91 0.30
N ALA A 200 24.28 -9.99 1.04
CA ALA A 200 22.97 -10.49 1.42
C ALA A 200 22.19 -9.50 2.32
N THR A 201 22.89 -8.73 3.16
CA THR A 201 22.28 -7.67 3.99
C THR A 201 21.68 -6.59 3.12
N ARG A 202 22.42 -6.09 2.14
CA ARG A 202 21.92 -5.10 1.18
C ARG A 202 20.81 -5.65 0.29
N ALA A 203 20.94 -6.89 -0.16
CA ALA A 203 19.90 -7.55 -0.95
C ALA A 203 18.59 -7.68 -0.18
N THR A 204 18.66 -7.91 1.15
CA THR A 204 17.48 -7.92 2.02
C THR A 204 16.78 -6.57 2.06
N LEU A 205 17.52 -5.49 2.25
CA LEU A 205 16.95 -4.13 2.27
C LEU A 205 16.38 -3.74 0.91
N ALA A 206 17.07 -4.08 -0.19
CA ALA A 206 16.57 -3.85 -1.54
C ALA A 206 15.27 -4.65 -1.83
N GLU A 207 15.11 -5.86 -1.28
CA GLU A 207 13.85 -6.62 -1.37
C GLU A 207 12.71 -5.86 -0.68
N VAL A 208 12.97 -5.28 0.49
CA VAL A 208 11.97 -4.51 1.25
C VAL A 208 11.58 -3.24 0.50
N GLU A 209 12.57 -2.50 -0.03
CA GLU A 209 12.35 -1.29 -0.82
C GLU A 209 11.48 -1.58 -2.07
N ALA A 210 11.83 -2.62 -2.83
CA ALA A 210 11.08 -3.03 -4.01
C ALA A 210 9.63 -3.48 -3.67
N LEU A 211 9.42 -4.10 -2.51
CA LEU A 211 8.06 -4.44 -2.04
C LEU A 211 7.27 -3.19 -1.67
N ALA A 212 7.90 -2.24 -0.95
CA ALA A 212 7.28 -0.99 -0.55
C ALA A 212 6.88 -0.15 -1.78
N GLU A 213 7.75 -0.07 -2.80
CA GLU A 213 7.45 0.59 -4.07
C GLU A 213 6.24 -0.01 -4.76
N LYS A 214 6.19 -1.35 -4.90
CA LYS A 214 5.07 -2.07 -5.52
C LYS A 214 3.75 -1.92 -4.75
N LEU A 215 3.83 -1.73 -3.43
CA LEU A 215 2.68 -1.49 -2.56
C LEU A 215 2.30 0.00 -2.47
N HIS A 216 2.99 0.86 -3.21
CA HIS A 216 2.83 2.32 -3.15
C HIS A 216 2.92 2.86 -1.72
N PHE A 217 3.86 2.32 -0.92
CA PHE A 217 4.13 2.83 0.42
C PHE A 217 4.98 4.09 0.34
N SER A 218 4.39 5.22 0.71
CA SER A 218 5.03 6.54 0.67
C SER A 218 5.63 6.98 2.01
N GLY A 219 5.53 6.14 3.05
CA GLY A 219 5.99 6.47 4.40
C GLY A 219 5.98 5.29 5.35
N THR A 220 6.43 5.56 6.58
CA THR A 220 6.45 4.60 7.67
C THR A 220 5.72 5.12 8.90
N PRO A 221 5.09 4.26 9.72
CA PRO A 221 4.91 2.84 9.46
C PRO A 221 3.94 2.59 8.32
N SER A 222 4.11 1.45 7.60
CA SER A 222 3.12 0.92 6.67
C SER A 222 2.88 -0.55 6.99
N TRP A 223 1.70 -1.05 6.68
CA TRP A 223 1.22 -2.32 7.19
C TRP A 223 0.60 -3.18 6.09
N VAL A 224 0.81 -4.50 6.19
CA VAL A 224 0.00 -5.48 5.47
C VAL A 224 -0.67 -6.38 6.50
N ILE A 225 -2.01 -6.45 6.47
CA ILE A 225 -2.82 -7.27 7.38
C ILE A 225 -3.83 -8.04 6.52
N GLY A 226 -3.69 -9.36 6.46
CA GLY A 226 -4.46 -10.16 5.49
C GLY A 226 -4.06 -9.84 4.05
N GLN A 227 -5.01 -9.36 3.26
CA GLN A 227 -4.78 -8.91 1.87
C GLN A 227 -4.72 -7.38 1.74
N ASP A 228 -4.98 -6.66 2.82
CA ASP A 228 -5.10 -5.21 2.84
C ASP A 228 -3.77 -4.56 3.23
N ALA A 229 -3.47 -3.41 2.62
CA ALA A 229 -2.27 -2.64 2.87
C ALA A 229 -2.61 -1.19 3.26
N TYR A 230 -1.92 -0.67 4.27
CA TYR A 230 -2.20 0.63 4.90
C TYR A 230 -0.92 1.44 5.05
N VAL A 231 -1.01 2.75 4.86
CA VAL A 231 0.07 3.71 5.15
C VAL A 231 -0.29 4.51 6.39
N GLY A 232 0.66 4.70 7.28
CA GLY A 232 0.52 5.50 8.51
C GLY A 232 0.29 4.67 9.76
N GLY A 233 0.23 5.37 10.91
CA GLY A 233 0.05 4.74 12.21
C GLY A 233 -1.35 4.16 12.38
N LEU A 234 -1.43 2.96 12.93
CA LEU A 234 -2.68 2.32 13.36
C LEU A 234 -2.73 2.29 14.88
N THR A 235 -3.91 2.54 15.46
CA THR A 235 -4.12 2.38 16.89
C THR A 235 -4.26 0.89 17.25
N TYR A 236 -4.03 0.54 18.53
CA TYR A 236 -4.25 -0.83 18.99
C TYR A 236 -5.67 -1.35 18.71
N PRO A 237 -6.76 -0.59 18.97
CA PRO A 237 -8.11 -1.04 18.62
C PRO A 237 -8.28 -1.31 17.12
N ASP A 238 -7.73 -0.45 16.26
CA ASP A 238 -7.81 -0.63 14.80
C ASP A 238 -7.07 -1.87 14.34
N MET A 239 -5.82 -2.07 14.81
CA MET A 239 -5.05 -3.27 14.51
C MET A 239 -5.78 -4.54 14.96
N LYS A 240 -6.32 -4.53 16.20
CA LYS A 240 -7.06 -5.66 16.75
C LYS A 240 -8.30 -5.97 15.92
N ALA A 241 -9.09 -4.97 15.56
CA ALA A 241 -10.27 -5.14 14.73
C ALA A 241 -9.92 -5.76 13.37
N LYS A 242 -8.85 -5.27 12.73
CA LYS A 242 -8.38 -5.80 11.44
C LYS A 242 -7.93 -7.27 11.55
N VAL A 243 -7.18 -7.61 12.59
CA VAL A 243 -6.76 -9.01 12.85
C VAL A 243 -7.96 -9.92 13.11
N ASP A 244 -8.93 -9.48 13.92
CA ASP A 244 -10.16 -10.22 14.19
C ASP A 244 -10.99 -10.43 12.92
N ASN A 245 -11.08 -9.41 12.06
CA ASN A 245 -11.76 -9.49 10.77
C ASN A 245 -11.08 -10.50 9.83
N VAL A 246 -9.73 -10.48 9.72
CA VAL A 246 -9.00 -11.47 8.91
C VAL A 246 -9.35 -12.89 9.37
N ARG A 247 -9.45 -13.14 10.68
CA ARG A 247 -9.88 -14.44 11.20
C ARG A 247 -11.31 -14.81 10.82
N LYS A 248 -12.19 -13.81 10.79
CA LYS A 248 -13.63 -14.00 10.54
C LYS A 248 -13.97 -14.17 9.07
N CYS A 249 -13.41 -13.36 8.18
CA CYS A 249 -13.80 -13.27 6.77
C CYS A 249 -12.62 -13.33 5.78
N GLY A 250 -11.37 -13.40 6.26
CA GLY A 250 -10.18 -13.40 5.41
C GLY A 250 -9.69 -12.03 4.96
N LYS A 251 -10.40 -10.94 5.29
CA LYS A 251 -10.06 -9.55 4.96
C LYS A 251 -9.97 -8.72 6.23
N ALA A 252 -9.15 -7.68 6.23
CA ALA A 252 -9.02 -6.78 7.38
C ALA A 252 -10.24 -5.86 7.55
N GLU A 253 -11.04 -5.71 6.51
CA GLU A 253 -12.34 -5.01 6.53
C GLU A 253 -13.43 -5.96 6.01
N CYS A 254 -14.39 -6.27 6.89
CA CYS A 254 -15.53 -7.14 6.56
C CYS A 254 -16.80 -6.33 6.31
#